data_4d51f04c5a07218f19f52bb2e74a69be
#
_entry.id   4d51f04c5a07218f19f52bb2e74a69be
#
_cell.length_a   1.000
_cell.length_b   1.000
_cell.length_c   1.000
_cell.angle_alpha   90.00
_cell.angle_beta   90.00
_cell.angle_gamma   90.00
#
_symmetry.space_group_name_H-M   'P 1'
#
loop_
_entity.id
_entity.type
_entity.pdbx_description
1 polymer ?
#
loop_
_entity_poly.entity_id
_entity_poly.type
_entity_poly.pdbx_seq_one_letter_code
_entity_poly.pdbx_strand_id
1 'polypeptide(L)'
;KDFLSDPTKYQLLGAKIPKGVLLFGPPGTGKTLLARAVAGEAKVPFYSISGSDFVEMFVGVGAARVRDLFAQAKANAPAIIFVDEIDAVGRQRGTGMGGGHDEREQTLNQLLVEMDGFEANGQVILIAATNRPDVLDPALLRPGRFDRQIPVDRPDLKGRGDILKVHAKNKPISDDVDLVAYARRTPGFTGADLANVLNEAAL
;
A
#
# COMPACT_ATOMS: atom_id res chain seq x y z
N LYS A 1 -0.54 14.08 -0.85
CA LYS A 1 -1.64 14.80 -0.18
C LYS A 1 -2.00 16.06 -0.95
N ASP A 2 -1.14 17.05 -1.00
CA ASP A 2 -1.42 18.38 -1.57
C ASP A 2 -1.94 18.34 -3.00
N PHE A 3 -1.42 17.43 -3.82
CA PHE A 3 -1.91 17.21 -5.19
C PHE A 3 -3.37 16.72 -5.25
N LEU A 4 -3.76 15.77 -4.40
CA LEU A 4 -5.13 15.26 -4.36
C LEU A 4 -6.13 16.29 -3.82
N SER A 5 -5.64 17.22 -2.97
CA SER A 5 -6.45 18.29 -2.40
C SER A 5 -6.59 19.50 -3.36
N ASP A 6 -5.55 19.79 -4.14
CA ASP A 6 -5.54 20.90 -5.13
C ASP A 6 -4.69 20.51 -6.36
N PRO A 7 -5.27 19.78 -7.32
CA PRO A 7 -4.57 19.35 -8.52
C PRO A 7 -4.24 20.51 -9.47
N THR A 8 -5.02 21.58 -9.44
CA THR A 8 -4.93 22.71 -10.38
C THR A 8 -3.58 23.42 -10.30
N LYS A 9 -3.07 23.61 -9.08
CA LYS A 9 -1.77 24.25 -8.83
C LYS A 9 -0.61 23.52 -9.54
N TYR A 10 -0.63 22.19 -9.53
CA TYR A 10 0.44 21.38 -10.11
C TYR A 10 0.32 21.27 -11.64
N GLN A 11 -0.90 21.27 -12.16
CA GLN A 11 -1.16 21.29 -13.60
C GLN A 11 -0.65 22.60 -14.25
N LEU A 12 -0.85 23.74 -13.59
CA LEU A 12 -0.35 25.03 -14.03
C LEU A 12 1.19 25.09 -14.10
N LEU A 13 1.87 24.34 -13.25
CA LEU A 13 3.33 24.21 -13.23
C LEU A 13 3.88 23.18 -14.23
N GLY A 14 3.02 22.53 -15.00
CA GLY A 14 3.42 21.45 -15.92
C GLY A 14 4.00 20.21 -15.23
N ALA A 15 3.75 20.05 -13.93
CA ALA A 15 4.26 18.91 -13.16
C ALA A 15 3.58 17.61 -13.60
N LYS A 16 4.39 16.61 -13.92
CA LYS A 16 3.90 15.24 -14.12
C LYS A 16 3.66 14.60 -12.76
N ILE A 17 2.42 14.25 -12.52
CA ILE A 17 2.01 13.62 -11.28
C ILE A 17 2.35 12.13 -11.33
N PRO A 18 2.95 11.56 -10.27
CA PRO A 18 3.17 10.13 -10.21
C PRO A 18 1.83 9.40 -10.21
N LYS A 19 1.64 8.49 -11.16
CA LYS A 19 0.43 7.67 -11.27
C LYS A 19 0.40 6.54 -10.25
N GLY A 20 1.59 6.04 -9.89
CA GLY A 20 1.76 4.90 -8.99
C GLY A 20 2.86 5.13 -7.94
N VAL A 21 2.56 4.70 -6.73
CA VAL A 21 3.48 4.72 -5.58
C VAL A 21 3.58 3.30 -5.03
N LEU A 22 4.80 2.79 -4.90
CA LEU A 22 5.07 1.50 -4.26
C LEU A 22 5.60 1.72 -2.84
N LEU A 23 4.88 1.23 -1.85
CA LEU A 23 5.33 1.14 -0.46
C LEU A 23 5.96 -0.24 -0.25
N PHE A 24 7.21 -0.28 0.18
CA PHE A 24 7.88 -1.56 0.42
C PHE A 24 8.63 -1.57 1.75
N GLY A 25 8.77 -2.74 2.34
CA GLY A 25 9.46 -2.91 3.62
C GLY A 25 8.93 -4.09 4.42
N PRO A 26 9.49 -4.35 5.61
CA PRO A 26 9.11 -5.47 6.43
C PRO A 26 7.60 -5.50 6.74
N PRO A 27 7.01 -6.70 6.98
CA PRO A 27 5.62 -6.79 7.40
C PRO A 27 5.40 -6.08 8.75
N GLY A 28 4.19 -5.59 8.99
CA GLY A 28 3.82 -4.94 10.24
C GLY A 28 4.34 -3.51 10.44
N THR A 29 4.95 -2.89 9.43
CA THR A 29 5.48 -1.52 9.51
C THR A 29 4.45 -0.43 9.25
N GLY A 30 3.19 -0.79 8.91
CA GLY A 30 2.09 0.17 8.77
C GLY A 30 1.86 0.69 7.34
N LYS A 31 2.32 -0.01 6.29
CA LYS A 31 2.12 0.39 4.89
C LYS A 31 0.66 0.67 4.54
N THR A 32 -0.23 -0.24 4.91
CA THR A 32 -1.69 -0.10 4.69
C THR A 32 -2.27 1.08 5.46
N LEU A 33 -1.84 1.29 6.72
CA LEU A 33 -2.26 2.43 7.52
C LEU A 33 -1.80 3.76 6.92
N LEU A 34 -0.58 3.81 6.40
CA LEU A 34 -0.03 4.99 5.73
C LEU A 34 -0.87 5.37 4.50
N ALA A 35 -1.19 4.40 3.64
CA ALA A 35 -2.02 4.64 2.46
C ALA A 35 -3.41 5.15 2.83
N ARG A 36 -4.04 4.54 3.84
CA ARG A 36 -5.35 4.96 4.36
C ARG A 36 -5.31 6.35 4.97
N ALA A 37 -4.25 6.68 5.71
CA ALA A 37 -4.06 8.00 6.31
C ALA A 37 -3.92 9.09 5.24
N VAL A 38 -3.21 8.81 4.14
CA VAL A 38 -3.09 9.74 3.01
C VAL A 38 -4.45 10.04 2.38
N ALA A 39 -5.28 9.01 2.18
CA ALA A 39 -6.63 9.18 1.63
C ALA A 39 -7.54 9.98 2.57
N GLY A 40 -7.52 9.68 3.87
CA GLY A 40 -8.28 10.39 4.89
C GLY A 40 -7.89 11.86 5.00
N GLU A 41 -6.59 12.15 4.97
CA GLU A 41 -6.07 13.51 4.97
C GLU A 41 -6.41 14.31 3.69
N ALA A 42 -6.43 13.62 2.53
CA ALA A 42 -6.82 14.22 1.26
C ALA A 42 -8.34 14.28 1.08
N LYS A 43 -9.11 13.63 1.95
CA LYS A 43 -10.58 13.51 1.90
C LYS A 43 -11.08 12.94 0.57
N VAL A 44 -10.40 11.93 0.06
CA VAL A 44 -10.75 11.25 -1.19
C VAL A 44 -11.18 9.81 -0.93
N PRO A 45 -12.02 9.21 -1.80
CA PRO A 45 -12.37 7.80 -1.75
C PRO A 45 -11.12 6.89 -1.74
N PHE A 46 -11.20 5.82 -0.94
CA PHE A 46 -10.14 4.84 -0.78
C PHE A 46 -10.67 3.46 -1.12
N TYR A 47 -10.18 2.89 -2.23
CA TYR A 47 -10.52 1.55 -2.70
C TYR A 47 -9.37 0.62 -2.36
N SER A 48 -9.60 -0.37 -1.51
CA SER A 48 -8.57 -1.31 -1.05
C SER A 48 -8.88 -2.73 -1.50
N ILE A 49 -7.88 -3.40 -2.02
CA ILE A 49 -7.95 -4.80 -2.42
C ILE A 49 -6.60 -5.48 -2.09
N SER A 50 -6.63 -6.78 -1.81
CA SER A 50 -5.40 -7.58 -1.73
C SER A 50 -5.01 -8.12 -3.10
N GLY A 51 -3.72 -8.18 -3.40
CA GLY A 51 -3.22 -8.86 -4.60
C GLY A 51 -3.63 -10.33 -4.66
N SER A 52 -3.79 -10.99 -3.51
CA SER A 52 -4.31 -12.36 -3.42
C SER A 52 -5.75 -12.48 -3.91
N ASP A 53 -6.60 -11.47 -3.70
CA ASP A 53 -7.99 -11.48 -4.16
C ASP A 53 -8.12 -11.52 -5.69
N PHE A 54 -7.06 -11.14 -6.40
CA PHE A 54 -7.03 -11.22 -7.86
C PHE A 54 -6.63 -12.61 -8.38
N VAL A 55 -6.03 -13.45 -7.54
CA VAL A 55 -5.46 -14.76 -7.93
C VAL A 55 -6.43 -15.89 -7.59
N GLU A 56 -7.50 -15.62 -6.86
CA GLU A 56 -8.46 -16.63 -6.44
C GLU A 56 -9.45 -17.00 -7.56
N MET A 57 -9.39 -18.24 -7.94
CA MET A 57 -10.43 -19.19 -8.35
C MET A 57 -10.66 -19.44 -9.84
N PHE A 58 -10.75 -18.49 -10.77
CA PHE A 58 -11.10 -18.82 -12.16
C PHE A 58 -10.39 -17.92 -13.17
N VAL A 59 -9.97 -18.51 -14.28
CA VAL A 59 -9.32 -17.81 -15.41
C VAL A 59 -10.16 -16.60 -15.85
N GLY A 60 -9.53 -15.41 -15.84
CA GLY A 60 -10.15 -14.15 -16.28
C GLY A 60 -10.90 -13.37 -15.21
N VAL A 61 -11.21 -13.93 -14.04
CA VAL A 61 -11.93 -13.23 -12.95
C VAL A 61 -11.04 -12.13 -12.34
N GLY A 62 -9.75 -12.40 -12.15
CA GLY A 62 -8.81 -11.43 -11.64
C GLY A 62 -8.71 -10.17 -12.53
N ALA A 63 -8.58 -10.36 -13.84
CA ALA A 63 -8.53 -9.25 -14.80
C ALA A 63 -9.84 -8.44 -14.82
N ALA A 64 -11.01 -9.09 -14.69
CA ALA A 64 -12.29 -8.40 -14.59
C ALA A 64 -12.38 -7.55 -13.31
N ARG A 65 -11.96 -8.09 -12.17
CA ARG A 65 -11.91 -7.35 -10.90
C ARG A 65 -11.00 -6.12 -10.97
N VAL A 66 -9.86 -6.23 -11.64
CA VAL A 66 -8.98 -5.08 -11.89
C VAL A 66 -9.73 -4.01 -12.66
N ARG A 67 -10.36 -4.35 -13.79
CA ARG A 67 -11.13 -3.39 -14.60
C ARG A 67 -12.23 -2.70 -13.81
N ASP A 68 -13.01 -3.46 -13.04
CA ASP A 68 -14.13 -2.95 -12.24
C ASP A 68 -13.65 -1.99 -11.16
N LEU A 69 -12.58 -2.34 -10.46
CA LEU A 69 -11.96 -1.49 -9.44
C LEU A 69 -11.49 -0.15 -10.02
N PHE A 70 -10.81 -0.19 -11.15
CA PHE A 70 -10.33 1.02 -11.82
C PHE A 70 -11.47 1.86 -12.38
N ALA A 71 -12.52 1.24 -12.93
CA ALA A 71 -13.71 1.93 -13.41
C ALA A 71 -14.44 2.66 -12.27
N GLN A 72 -14.61 2.02 -11.10
CA GLN A 72 -15.21 2.63 -9.92
C GLN A 72 -14.38 3.81 -9.40
N ALA A 73 -13.06 3.67 -9.33
CA ALA A 73 -12.19 4.76 -8.89
C ALA A 73 -12.20 5.95 -9.85
N LYS A 74 -12.20 5.70 -11.17
CA LYS A 74 -12.30 6.73 -12.20
C LYS A 74 -13.64 7.48 -12.13
N ALA A 75 -14.75 6.77 -11.88
CA ALA A 75 -16.07 7.37 -11.74
C ALA A 75 -16.20 8.27 -10.50
N ASN A 76 -15.39 8.05 -9.48
CA ASN A 76 -15.40 8.79 -8.22
C ASN A 76 -14.08 9.57 -7.99
N ALA A 77 -13.41 9.97 -9.05
CA ALA A 77 -12.18 10.76 -8.96
C ALA A 77 -12.45 12.15 -8.34
N PRO A 78 -11.53 12.71 -7.53
CA PRO A 78 -10.22 12.15 -7.18
C PRO A 78 -10.31 10.98 -6.20
N ALA A 79 -9.50 9.93 -6.40
CA ALA A 79 -9.56 8.70 -5.61
C ALA A 79 -8.18 8.05 -5.44
N ILE A 80 -8.05 7.21 -4.43
CA ILE A 80 -6.89 6.34 -4.23
C ILE A 80 -7.33 4.88 -4.39
N ILE A 81 -6.60 4.12 -5.21
CA ILE A 81 -6.65 2.67 -5.26
C ILE A 81 -5.45 2.16 -4.46
N PHE A 82 -5.70 1.25 -3.52
CA PHE A 82 -4.65 0.60 -2.75
C PHE A 82 -4.66 -0.90 -3.00
N VAL A 83 -3.52 -1.42 -3.45
CA VAL A 83 -3.32 -2.86 -3.67
C VAL A 83 -2.29 -3.35 -2.67
N ASP A 84 -2.76 -4.08 -1.64
CA ASP A 84 -1.87 -4.75 -0.70
C ASP A 84 -1.31 -6.04 -1.31
N GLU A 85 -0.14 -6.48 -0.85
CA GLU A 85 0.49 -7.72 -1.32
C GLU A 85 0.58 -7.83 -2.85
N ILE A 86 0.99 -6.74 -3.51
CA ILE A 86 1.07 -6.67 -4.98
C ILE A 86 1.93 -7.79 -5.57
N ASP A 87 2.87 -8.35 -4.81
CA ASP A 87 3.70 -9.47 -5.20
C ASP A 87 2.92 -10.78 -5.44
N ALA A 88 1.67 -10.89 -4.98
CA ALA A 88 0.80 -12.01 -5.30
C ALA A 88 0.51 -12.09 -6.82
N VAL A 89 0.32 -10.95 -7.48
CA VAL A 89 0.07 -10.84 -8.93
C VAL A 89 1.28 -10.36 -9.71
N GLY A 90 2.11 -9.52 -9.08
CA GLY A 90 3.23 -8.81 -9.72
C GLY A 90 4.56 -9.55 -9.70
N ARG A 91 4.60 -10.84 -9.39
CA ARG A 91 5.84 -11.63 -9.34
C ARG A 91 6.43 -11.82 -10.73
N GLN A 92 7.76 -11.80 -10.83
CA GLN A 92 8.49 -12.12 -12.05
C GLN A 92 8.09 -13.48 -12.63
N ARG A 93 8.07 -13.56 -13.95
CA ARG A 93 7.79 -14.78 -14.71
C ARG A 93 8.81 -15.86 -14.35
N GLY A 94 8.34 -16.93 -13.73
CA GLY A 94 9.13 -18.13 -13.50
C GLY A 94 8.97 -19.11 -14.66
N THR A 95 9.97 -19.97 -14.91
CA THR A 95 9.94 -21.02 -15.93
C THR A 95 9.08 -22.23 -15.53
N GLY A 96 8.10 -22.06 -14.64
CA GLY A 96 7.25 -23.14 -14.13
C GLY A 96 6.05 -23.42 -15.03
N MET A 97 5.89 -24.68 -15.48
CA MET A 97 4.70 -25.17 -16.19
C MET A 97 3.56 -25.45 -15.20
N GLY A 98 2.50 -24.62 -15.21
CA GLY A 98 1.28 -24.85 -14.41
C GLY A 98 0.20 -23.81 -14.67
N GLY A 99 -1.07 -24.24 -14.77
CA GLY A 99 -2.23 -23.41 -15.17
C GLY A 99 -2.54 -22.20 -14.28
N GLY A 100 -1.93 -22.07 -13.09
CA GLY A 100 -2.04 -20.86 -12.25
C GLY A 100 -1.14 -19.71 -12.67
N HIS A 101 -0.23 -19.94 -13.63
CA HIS A 101 0.64 -18.89 -14.17
C HIS A 101 -0.09 -18.00 -15.18
N ASP A 102 -0.95 -18.58 -16.02
CA ASP A 102 -1.67 -17.85 -17.06
C ASP A 102 -2.62 -16.80 -16.48
N GLU A 103 -3.28 -17.12 -15.36
CA GLU A 103 -4.23 -16.23 -14.71
C GLU A 103 -3.52 -15.04 -14.05
N ARG A 104 -2.42 -15.29 -13.33
CA ARG A 104 -1.60 -14.21 -12.74
C ARG A 104 -1.06 -13.29 -13.82
N GLU A 105 -0.60 -13.85 -14.94
CA GLU A 105 -0.06 -13.07 -16.04
C GLU A 105 -1.14 -12.24 -16.71
N GLN A 106 -2.36 -12.78 -16.91
CA GLN A 106 -3.50 -12.02 -17.42
C GLN A 106 -3.88 -10.87 -16.49
N THR A 107 -3.93 -11.13 -15.19
CA THR A 107 -4.26 -10.12 -14.18
C THR A 107 -3.18 -9.04 -14.11
N LEU A 108 -1.90 -9.40 -14.13
CA LEU A 108 -0.80 -8.47 -14.18
C LEU A 108 -0.87 -7.61 -15.45
N ASN A 109 -1.07 -8.23 -16.62
CA ASN A 109 -1.18 -7.51 -17.88
C ASN A 109 -2.35 -6.53 -17.86
N GLN A 110 -3.50 -6.93 -17.30
CA GLN A 110 -4.65 -6.02 -17.15
C GLN A 110 -4.31 -4.84 -16.23
N LEU A 111 -3.63 -5.10 -15.11
CA LEU A 111 -3.18 -4.04 -14.21
C LEU A 111 -2.26 -3.05 -14.94
N LEU A 112 -1.31 -3.54 -15.72
CA LEU A 112 -0.41 -2.70 -16.50
C LEU A 112 -1.17 -1.87 -17.56
N VAL A 113 -2.16 -2.47 -18.23
CA VAL A 113 -3.03 -1.76 -19.20
C VAL A 113 -3.81 -0.65 -18.51
N GLU A 114 -4.40 -0.91 -17.35
CA GLU A 114 -5.13 0.12 -16.60
C GLU A 114 -4.22 1.25 -16.12
N MET A 115 -3.01 0.93 -15.68
CA MET A 115 -2.01 1.94 -15.28
C MET A 115 -1.56 2.78 -16.47
N ASP A 116 -1.29 2.17 -17.62
CA ASP A 116 -0.88 2.88 -18.82
C ASP A 116 -2.02 3.74 -19.38
N GLY A 117 -3.27 3.27 -19.23
CA GLY A 117 -4.50 3.99 -19.61
C GLY A 117 -4.90 5.13 -18.67
N PHE A 118 -4.15 5.39 -17.58
CA PHE A 118 -4.37 6.60 -16.80
C PHE A 118 -3.95 7.83 -17.63
N GLU A 119 -4.91 8.69 -17.92
CA GLU A 119 -4.61 10.00 -18.50
C GLU A 119 -3.75 10.83 -17.53
N ALA A 120 -2.90 11.71 -18.08
CA ALA A 120 -2.04 12.58 -17.27
C ALA A 120 -2.84 13.50 -16.31
N ASN A 121 -4.12 13.70 -16.60
CA ASN A 121 -5.07 14.47 -15.79
C ASN A 121 -5.97 13.59 -14.91
N GLY A 122 -5.82 12.27 -14.97
CA GLY A 122 -6.59 11.32 -14.13
C GLY A 122 -6.28 11.56 -12.66
N GLN A 123 -7.29 11.95 -11.89
CA GLN A 123 -7.17 12.23 -10.46
C GLN A 123 -7.22 10.93 -9.62
N VAL A 124 -6.72 9.82 -10.18
CA VAL A 124 -6.63 8.55 -9.48
C VAL A 124 -5.16 8.20 -9.27
N ILE A 125 -4.79 7.93 -8.03
CA ILE A 125 -3.45 7.48 -7.66
C ILE A 125 -3.53 6.02 -7.23
N LEU A 126 -2.67 5.20 -7.83
CA LEU A 126 -2.49 3.81 -7.42
C LEU A 126 -1.36 3.73 -6.38
N ILE A 127 -1.66 3.22 -5.21
CA ILE A 127 -0.67 2.89 -4.19
C ILE A 127 -0.63 1.37 -4.05
N ALA A 128 0.54 0.78 -4.16
CA ALA A 128 0.73 -0.64 -3.89
C ALA A 128 1.64 -0.86 -2.69
N ALA A 129 1.47 -1.98 -2.00
CA ALA A 129 2.35 -2.39 -0.92
C ALA A 129 2.90 -3.80 -1.16
N THR A 130 4.15 -4.01 -0.76
CA THR A 130 4.78 -5.33 -0.77
C THR A 130 5.80 -5.47 0.36
N ASN A 131 5.94 -6.68 0.86
CA ASN A 131 7.03 -7.06 1.76
C ASN A 131 8.25 -7.59 0.98
N ARG A 132 8.09 -7.84 -0.32
CA ARG A 132 9.08 -8.48 -1.18
C ARG A 132 9.27 -7.75 -2.51
N PRO A 133 9.92 -6.58 -2.49
CA PRO A 133 10.16 -5.81 -3.72
C PRO A 133 11.09 -6.55 -4.69
N ASP A 134 11.89 -7.48 -4.19
CA ASP A 134 12.87 -8.29 -4.96
C ASP A 134 12.22 -9.24 -5.97
N VAL A 135 10.97 -9.65 -5.74
CA VAL A 135 10.27 -10.61 -6.61
C VAL A 135 9.37 -9.95 -7.65
N LEU A 136 9.22 -8.62 -7.61
CA LEU A 136 8.32 -7.91 -8.53
C LEU A 136 8.83 -7.91 -9.96
N ASP A 137 7.89 -8.02 -10.92
CA ASP A 137 8.19 -7.88 -12.33
C ASP A 137 8.70 -6.46 -12.62
N PRO A 138 9.87 -6.30 -13.27
CA PRO A 138 10.43 -5.01 -13.62
C PRO A 138 9.48 -4.12 -14.44
N ALA A 139 8.51 -4.71 -15.15
CA ALA A 139 7.50 -3.97 -15.89
C ALA A 139 6.64 -3.07 -15.00
N LEU A 140 6.40 -3.47 -13.75
CA LEU A 140 5.68 -2.64 -12.76
C LEU A 140 6.45 -1.40 -12.34
N LEU A 141 7.79 -1.46 -12.35
CA LEU A 141 8.68 -0.42 -11.85
C LEU A 141 9.11 0.58 -12.94
N ARG A 142 8.57 0.45 -14.16
CA ARG A 142 8.89 1.35 -15.27
C ARG A 142 8.30 2.75 -15.04
N PRO A 143 8.93 3.81 -15.59
CA PRO A 143 8.38 5.17 -15.57
C PRO A 143 6.94 5.21 -16.08
N GLY A 144 6.08 5.95 -15.36
CA GLY A 144 4.65 6.04 -15.66
C GLY A 144 3.79 4.97 -14.97
N ARG A 145 4.41 4.04 -14.24
CA ARG A 145 3.75 3.02 -13.40
C ARG A 145 4.12 3.26 -11.93
N PHE A 146 4.75 2.31 -11.24
CA PHE A 146 5.27 2.54 -9.88
C PHE A 146 6.64 3.23 -9.93
N ASP A 147 6.65 4.45 -10.39
CA ASP A 147 7.86 5.27 -10.52
C ASP A 147 8.31 5.90 -9.20
N ARG A 148 7.47 5.90 -8.20
CA ARG A 148 7.79 6.32 -6.82
C ARG A 148 7.84 5.11 -5.91
N GLN A 149 9.03 4.78 -5.43
CA GLN A 149 9.27 3.68 -4.50
C GLN A 149 9.64 4.27 -3.13
N ILE A 150 8.84 3.99 -2.11
CA ILE A 150 8.98 4.55 -0.77
C ILE A 150 9.24 3.40 0.22
N PRO A 151 10.42 3.34 0.84
CA PRO A 151 10.67 2.40 1.90
C PRO A 151 9.88 2.77 3.16
N VAL A 152 9.23 1.76 3.76
CA VAL A 152 8.55 1.88 5.06
C VAL A 152 9.28 0.95 6.03
N ASP A 153 10.30 1.49 6.66
CA ASP A 153 11.18 0.75 7.54
C ASP A 153 10.61 0.55 8.95
N ARG A 154 11.31 -0.25 9.75
CA ARG A 154 11.01 -0.38 11.17
C ARG A 154 11.18 0.95 11.88
N PRO A 155 10.33 1.26 12.89
CA PRO A 155 10.40 2.52 13.60
C PRO A 155 11.71 2.64 14.41
N ASP A 156 12.25 3.82 14.47
CA ASP A 156 13.33 4.18 15.38
C ASP A 156 12.86 4.22 16.85
N LEU A 157 13.73 4.53 17.78
CA LEU A 157 13.39 4.60 19.21
C LEU A 157 12.23 5.55 19.49
N LYS A 158 12.23 6.72 18.88
CA LYS A 158 11.17 7.72 19.04
C LYS A 158 9.86 7.22 18.46
N GLY A 159 9.91 6.70 17.24
CA GLY A 159 8.75 6.10 16.56
C GLY A 159 8.13 4.96 17.36
N ARG A 160 8.95 4.07 17.97
CA ARG A 160 8.42 3.01 18.85
C ARG A 160 7.70 3.59 20.08
N GLY A 161 8.27 4.62 20.69
CA GLY A 161 7.62 5.29 21.82
C GLY A 161 6.29 5.92 21.43
N ASP A 162 6.20 6.56 20.27
CA ASP A 162 4.98 7.18 19.77
C ASP A 162 3.92 6.13 19.39
N ILE A 163 4.33 5.01 18.78
CA ILE A 163 3.42 3.87 18.49
C ILE A 163 2.86 3.27 19.78
N LEU A 164 3.69 3.04 20.79
CA LEU A 164 3.24 2.55 22.09
C LEU A 164 2.20 3.50 22.70
N LYS A 165 2.44 4.81 22.69
CA LYS A 165 1.48 5.81 23.18
C LYS A 165 0.14 5.75 22.44
N VAL A 166 0.17 5.58 21.12
CA VAL A 166 -1.07 5.49 20.32
C VAL A 166 -1.88 4.26 20.72
N HIS A 167 -1.25 3.10 20.85
CA HIS A 167 -1.94 1.87 21.24
C HIS A 167 -2.32 1.82 22.72
N ALA A 168 -1.68 2.63 23.56
CA ALA A 168 -1.98 2.79 24.98
C ALA A 168 -3.24 3.64 25.26
N LYS A 169 -3.65 4.50 24.33
CA LYS A 169 -4.72 5.51 24.54
C LYS A 169 -6.01 4.97 25.13
N ASN A 170 -6.40 3.74 24.76
CA ASN A 170 -7.67 3.13 25.14
C ASN A 170 -7.48 1.96 26.13
N LYS A 171 -6.33 1.91 26.81
CA LYS A 171 -6.02 0.86 27.79
C LYS A 171 -5.81 1.49 29.17
N PRO A 172 -6.28 0.84 30.24
CA PRO A 172 -6.00 1.26 31.61
C PRO A 172 -4.54 0.96 31.93
N ILE A 173 -3.66 1.94 31.74
CA ILE A 173 -2.23 1.82 32.04
C ILE A 173 -1.97 2.54 33.37
N SER A 174 -1.27 1.86 34.26
CA SER A 174 -0.84 2.43 35.56
C SER A 174 0.16 3.56 35.36
N ASP A 175 0.14 4.55 36.25
CA ASP A 175 0.97 5.77 36.16
C ASP A 175 2.48 5.49 36.30
N ASP A 176 2.86 4.33 36.85
CA ASP A 176 4.25 3.88 37.00
C ASP A 176 4.83 3.25 35.71
N VAL A 177 4.03 3.06 34.68
CA VAL A 177 4.47 2.45 33.41
C VAL A 177 5.15 3.48 32.52
N ASP A 178 6.47 3.35 32.36
CA ASP A 178 7.25 4.17 31.43
C ASP A 178 7.31 3.55 30.02
N LEU A 179 6.43 4.01 29.13
CA LEU A 179 6.40 3.57 27.71
C LEU A 179 7.71 3.85 26.97
N VAL A 180 8.49 4.85 27.39
CA VAL A 180 9.80 5.15 26.76
C VAL A 180 10.83 4.11 27.16
N ALA A 181 10.78 3.61 28.40
CA ALA A 181 11.63 2.52 28.83
C ALA A 181 11.34 1.23 28.04
N TYR A 182 10.06 0.93 27.74
CA TYR A 182 9.69 -0.19 26.89
C TYR A 182 10.14 0.01 25.44
N ALA A 183 10.04 1.21 24.90
CA ALA A 183 10.58 1.51 23.57
C ALA A 183 12.09 1.25 23.46
N ARG A 184 12.86 1.50 24.53
CA ARG A 184 14.30 1.19 24.59
C ARG A 184 14.58 -0.32 24.59
N ARG A 185 13.67 -1.11 25.15
CA ARG A 185 13.81 -2.58 25.29
C ARG A 185 13.31 -3.36 24.07
N THR A 186 12.73 -2.69 23.09
CA THR A 186 12.14 -3.30 21.90
C THR A 186 12.85 -2.90 20.60
N PRO A 187 14.20 -2.99 20.50
CA PRO A 187 14.90 -2.68 19.25
C PRO A 187 14.46 -3.63 18.14
N GLY A 188 14.20 -3.09 16.95
CA GLY A 188 13.80 -3.88 15.78
C GLY A 188 12.33 -4.28 15.75
N PHE A 189 11.52 -3.95 16.75
CA PHE A 189 10.08 -4.20 16.75
C PHE A 189 9.37 -3.33 15.71
N THR A 190 8.40 -3.94 15.02
CA THR A 190 7.50 -3.25 14.10
C THR A 190 6.31 -2.64 14.85
N GLY A 191 5.49 -1.85 14.16
CA GLY A 191 4.26 -1.32 14.75
C GLY A 191 3.30 -2.41 15.21
N ALA A 192 3.21 -3.52 14.46
CA ALA A 192 2.38 -4.67 14.82
C ALA A 192 2.91 -5.39 16.07
N ASP A 193 4.24 -5.56 16.18
CA ASP A 193 4.85 -6.17 17.37
C ASP A 193 4.57 -5.35 18.63
N LEU A 194 4.70 -4.01 18.52
CA LEU A 194 4.45 -3.09 19.65
C LEU A 194 2.96 -3.07 20.06
N ALA A 195 2.06 -3.13 19.09
CA ALA A 195 0.63 -3.27 19.36
C ALA A 195 0.35 -4.58 20.12
N ASN A 196 1.00 -5.68 19.71
CA ASN A 196 0.84 -6.97 20.35
C ASN A 196 1.39 -6.97 21.78
N VAL A 197 2.53 -6.32 22.05
CA VAL A 197 3.07 -6.19 23.44
C VAL A 197 2.02 -5.61 24.38
N LEU A 198 1.33 -4.55 23.96
CA LEU A 198 0.29 -3.92 24.79
C LEU A 198 -1.00 -4.76 24.86
N ASN A 199 -1.26 -5.58 23.85
CA ASN A 199 -2.39 -6.50 23.87
C ASN A 199 -2.13 -7.66 24.83
N GLU A 200 -0.96 -8.30 24.76
CA GLU A 200 -0.56 -9.37 25.66
C GLU A 200 -0.49 -8.92 27.12
N ALA A 201 -0.05 -7.68 27.36
CA ALA A 201 -0.01 -7.10 28.70
C ALA A 201 -1.41 -6.83 29.29
N ALA A 202 -2.47 -6.80 28.46
CA ALA A 202 -3.84 -6.57 28.87
C ALA A 202 -4.65 -7.87 29.09
N LEU A 203 -4.11 -9.02 28.70
CA LEU A 203 -4.68 -10.37 28.90
C LEU A 203 -4.23 -10.96 30.22
#